data_c0e8f9b1d3e413529dba3c5a6f7d1cb0
#
_entry.id   c0e8f9b1d3e413529dba3c5a6f7d1cb0
#
_cell.length_a   1.000
_cell.length_b   1.000
_cell.length_c   1.000
_cell.angle_alpha   90.00
_cell.angle_beta   90.00
_cell.angle_gamma   90.00
#
_symmetry.space_group_name_H-M   'P 1'
#
loop_
_entity.id
_entity.type
_entity.pdbx_description
1 polymer ?
#
loop_
_entity_poly.entity_id
_entity_poly.type
_entity_poly.pdbx_seq_one_letter_code
_entity_poly.pdbx_strand_id
1 'polypeptide(L)'
;MKTKQTTMKALMALFIAFGVQTTASAQLGNIHNRAKWSARSKVESKVDQVIDKAIDKGINKTQEQFDGNKIKGGEGTYTYGDHSYEVKNMSVVFTNIPTDYEEFEAVYKNLLGKSVPGTAAMIPMVMEIYARDAEVGKRCIELLCGKHNTSTMIRSLQSKFRMTSANSDDPYIQRYLPAALLKGANAKNGYTPDYPYTVVTKASVNKPQEVTDGLDTFLYIMSDGWDTTQRQVEIFLEDGASLYTVYNCPSCYTQCKNIKGQFAGLK
;
A
#
# COMPACT_ATOMS: atom_id res chain seq x y z
N MET A 1 15.69 -39.69 -19.45
CA MET A 1 16.60 -38.61 -19.86
C MET A 1 16.10 -37.76 -21.04
N LYS A 2 14.80 -37.74 -21.38
CA LYS A 2 14.27 -36.93 -22.51
C LYS A 2 13.56 -35.61 -22.12
N THR A 3 13.28 -35.39 -20.87
CA THR A 3 12.50 -34.22 -20.37
C THR A 3 13.33 -32.97 -20.11
N LYS A 4 14.66 -33.08 -19.98
CA LYS A 4 15.55 -31.90 -19.73
C LYS A 4 15.97 -31.15 -21.00
N GLN A 5 15.87 -31.77 -22.19
CA GLN A 5 16.25 -31.11 -23.46
C GLN A 5 15.18 -30.18 -24.01
N THR A 6 13.91 -30.44 -23.70
CA THR A 6 12.79 -29.62 -24.21
C THR A 6 12.69 -28.27 -23.50
N THR A 7 13.03 -28.23 -22.21
CA THR A 7 13.01 -26.99 -21.42
C THR A 7 14.12 -26.01 -21.77
N MET A 8 15.29 -26.58 -22.16
CA MET A 8 16.44 -25.74 -22.55
C MET A 8 16.29 -25.12 -23.95
N LYS A 9 15.57 -25.79 -24.86
CA LYS A 9 15.26 -25.21 -26.18
C LYS A 9 14.20 -24.10 -26.13
N ALA A 10 13.27 -24.17 -25.19
CA ALA A 10 12.28 -23.11 -24.98
C ALA A 10 12.91 -21.84 -24.35
N LEU A 11 13.93 -22.00 -23.49
CA LEU A 11 14.64 -20.87 -22.89
C LEU A 11 15.57 -20.17 -23.91
N MET A 12 16.19 -20.90 -24.83
CA MET A 12 17.04 -20.30 -25.86
C MET A 12 16.25 -19.55 -26.95
N ALA A 13 15.02 -19.96 -27.23
CA ALA A 13 14.17 -19.22 -28.18
C ALA A 13 13.71 -17.87 -27.63
N LEU A 14 13.71 -17.68 -26.32
CA LEU A 14 13.35 -16.42 -25.67
C LEU A 14 14.48 -15.38 -25.73
N PHE A 15 15.75 -15.82 -25.80
CA PHE A 15 16.91 -14.93 -25.84
C PHE A 15 17.25 -14.37 -27.25
N ILE A 16 16.78 -15.01 -28.31
CA ILE A 16 17.06 -14.54 -29.69
C ILE A 16 16.09 -13.43 -30.13
N ALA A 17 14.97 -13.23 -29.45
CA ALA A 17 14.00 -12.19 -29.78
C ALA A 17 14.36 -10.77 -29.25
N PHE A 18 15.46 -10.63 -28.48
CA PHE A 18 15.86 -9.34 -27.88
C PHE A 18 17.08 -8.67 -28.52
N GLY A 19 17.59 -9.16 -29.64
CA GLY A 19 18.81 -8.69 -30.26
C GLY A 19 18.66 -8.11 -31.65
N VAL A 20 17.79 -7.12 -31.87
CA VAL A 20 17.89 -6.26 -33.06
C VAL A 20 17.69 -4.81 -32.65
N GLN A 21 18.81 -4.10 -32.50
CA GLN A 21 18.84 -2.65 -32.53
C GLN A 21 18.75 -2.19 -33.96
N THR A 22 17.73 -1.41 -34.31
CA THR A 22 17.77 -0.51 -35.45
C THR A 22 17.17 0.82 -35.07
N THR A 23 17.97 1.84 -35.24
CA THR A 23 17.66 3.26 -35.15
C THR A 23 16.70 3.65 -36.29
N ALA A 24 15.49 4.07 -35.90
CA ALA A 24 14.61 4.85 -36.80
C ALA A 24 13.65 5.70 -35.95
N SER A 25 13.72 6.97 -36.25
CA SER A 25 13.01 8.17 -35.80
C SER A 25 11.61 8.06 -35.17
N ALA A 26 11.45 8.88 -34.25
CA ALA A 26 10.42 9.59 -33.45
C ALA A 26 8.91 9.42 -33.70
N GLN A 27 8.42 8.56 -34.55
CA GLN A 27 6.97 8.31 -34.74
C GLN A 27 6.49 6.90 -34.34
N LEU A 28 7.36 6.00 -33.90
CA LEU A 28 7.02 4.63 -33.53
C LEU A 28 6.91 4.42 -31.97
N GLY A 29 7.14 5.44 -31.19
CA GLY A 29 7.12 5.35 -29.72
C GLY A 29 5.79 4.88 -29.12
N ASN A 30 4.67 5.27 -29.74
CA ASN A 30 3.34 4.91 -29.21
C ASN A 30 2.90 3.48 -29.55
N ILE A 31 3.39 2.90 -30.64
CA ILE A 31 3.03 1.52 -31.03
C ILE A 31 3.86 0.50 -30.24
N HIS A 32 5.12 0.82 -29.99
CA HIS A 32 6.02 -0.04 -29.24
C HIS A 32 5.63 -0.15 -27.75
N ASN A 33 5.18 0.93 -27.16
CA ASN A 33 4.65 0.94 -25.80
C ASN A 33 3.32 0.16 -25.69
N ARG A 34 2.41 0.30 -26.66
CA ARG A 34 1.17 -0.49 -26.71
C ARG A 34 1.43 -2.00 -26.87
N ALA A 35 2.40 -2.40 -27.69
CA ALA A 35 2.75 -3.81 -27.85
C ALA A 35 3.43 -4.40 -26.59
N LYS A 36 4.28 -3.63 -25.91
CA LYS A 36 4.83 -4.02 -24.61
C LYS A 36 3.76 -4.17 -23.55
N TRP A 37 2.79 -3.25 -23.48
CA TRP A 37 1.66 -3.32 -22.56
C TRP A 37 0.78 -4.55 -22.82
N SER A 38 0.46 -4.82 -24.08
CA SER A 38 -0.36 -5.98 -24.47
C SER A 38 0.32 -7.33 -24.22
N ALA A 39 1.64 -7.42 -24.43
CA ALA A 39 2.40 -8.62 -24.12
C ALA A 39 2.54 -8.83 -22.60
N ARG A 40 2.76 -7.76 -21.84
CA ARG A 40 2.87 -7.79 -20.38
C ARG A 40 1.55 -8.18 -19.73
N SER A 41 0.43 -7.61 -20.16
CA SER A 41 -0.90 -7.96 -19.64
C SER A 41 -1.31 -9.41 -19.92
N LYS A 42 -0.86 -10.03 -21.03
CA LYS A 42 -1.11 -11.45 -21.32
C LYS A 42 -0.24 -12.40 -20.47
N VAL A 43 0.94 -11.98 -20.08
CA VAL A 43 1.80 -12.76 -19.18
C VAL A 43 1.27 -12.61 -17.75
N GLU A 44 0.91 -11.40 -17.34
CA GLU A 44 0.30 -11.11 -16.03
C GLU A 44 -1.00 -11.90 -15.84
N SER A 45 -1.91 -11.93 -16.81
CA SER A 45 -3.17 -12.70 -16.70
C SER A 45 -2.97 -14.21 -16.55
N LYS A 46 -1.87 -14.78 -17.06
CA LYS A 46 -1.55 -16.21 -16.85
C LYS A 46 -0.87 -16.45 -15.50
N VAL A 47 -0.07 -15.50 -15.04
CA VAL A 47 0.53 -15.54 -13.70
C VAL A 47 -0.57 -15.35 -12.66
N ASP A 48 -1.50 -14.43 -12.87
CA ASP A 48 -2.66 -14.22 -12.00
C ASP A 48 -3.53 -15.48 -11.89
N GLN A 49 -3.82 -16.19 -12.99
CA GLN A 49 -4.57 -17.45 -12.96
C GLN A 49 -3.86 -18.59 -12.21
N VAL A 50 -2.53 -18.60 -12.18
CA VAL A 50 -1.76 -19.59 -11.41
C VAL A 50 -1.70 -19.18 -9.94
N ILE A 51 -1.61 -17.89 -9.69
CA ILE A 51 -1.64 -17.30 -8.34
C ILE A 51 -3.04 -17.47 -7.73
N ASP A 52 -4.10 -17.18 -8.47
CA ASP A 52 -5.49 -17.35 -8.02
C ASP A 52 -5.79 -18.82 -7.65
N LYS A 53 -5.32 -19.79 -8.43
CA LYS A 53 -5.45 -21.21 -8.09
C LYS A 53 -4.62 -21.65 -6.88
N ALA A 54 -3.52 -20.97 -6.60
CA ALA A 54 -2.71 -21.22 -5.40
C ALA A 54 -3.33 -20.50 -4.18
N ILE A 55 -3.94 -19.35 -4.41
CA ILE A 55 -4.68 -18.57 -3.40
C ILE A 55 -5.95 -19.30 -2.99
N ASP A 56 -6.76 -19.82 -3.94
CA ASP A 56 -7.97 -20.60 -3.62
C ASP A 56 -7.69 -21.81 -2.74
N LYS A 57 -6.53 -22.46 -2.91
CA LYS A 57 -6.07 -23.51 -1.99
C LYS A 57 -5.61 -22.99 -0.62
N GLY A 58 -5.14 -21.74 -0.55
CA GLY A 58 -4.75 -21.05 0.69
C GLY A 58 -5.96 -20.51 1.44
N ILE A 59 -6.91 -19.91 0.72
CA ILE A 59 -8.12 -19.28 1.28
C ILE A 59 -9.02 -20.32 1.97
N ASN A 60 -9.20 -21.51 1.40
CA ASN A 60 -9.96 -22.58 2.06
C ASN A 60 -9.35 -23.03 3.40
N LYS A 61 -8.05 -22.84 3.62
CA LYS A 61 -7.42 -23.03 4.94
C LYS A 61 -7.53 -21.81 5.86
N THR A 62 -7.72 -20.62 5.31
CA THR A 62 -7.79 -19.38 6.11
C THR A 62 -9.22 -19.12 6.59
N GLN A 63 -10.23 -19.55 5.83
CA GLN A 63 -11.64 -19.45 6.23
C GLN A 63 -11.99 -20.34 7.44
N GLU A 64 -11.30 -21.48 7.62
CA GLU A 64 -11.44 -22.32 8.83
C GLU A 64 -10.78 -21.72 10.08
N GLN A 65 -10.04 -20.61 9.97
CA GLN A 65 -9.34 -19.95 11.09
C GLN A 65 -10.02 -18.68 11.60
N PHE A 66 -11.20 -18.33 11.12
CA PHE A 66 -12.04 -17.29 11.72
C PHE A 66 -12.77 -17.83 12.96
N ASP A 67 -12.01 -18.27 13.93
CA ASP A 67 -12.52 -18.45 15.27
C ASP A 67 -12.69 -17.07 15.93
N GLY A 68 -13.91 -16.74 16.29
CA GLY A 68 -14.52 -15.44 16.56
C GLY A 68 -13.90 -14.53 17.63
N ASN A 69 -12.57 -14.55 17.86
CA ASN A 69 -11.93 -13.69 18.85
C ASN A 69 -10.50 -13.18 18.50
N LYS A 70 -9.94 -13.50 17.35
CA LYS A 70 -8.64 -12.97 16.95
C LYS A 70 -8.67 -12.64 15.47
N ILE A 71 -8.56 -11.36 15.13
CA ILE A 71 -8.15 -10.93 13.80
C ILE A 71 -6.72 -11.43 13.62
N LYS A 72 -6.56 -12.63 13.09
CA LYS A 72 -5.26 -13.11 12.62
C LYS A 72 -5.03 -12.41 11.29
N GLY A 73 -4.33 -11.27 11.33
CA GLY A 73 -3.79 -10.65 10.13
C GLY A 73 -2.97 -11.70 9.38
N GLY A 74 -3.14 -11.78 8.06
CA GLY A 74 -2.30 -12.65 7.23
C GLY A 74 -0.84 -12.26 7.44
N GLU A 75 -0.06 -13.13 8.08
CA GLU A 75 1.37 -12.94 8.26
C GLU A 75 2.10 -13.35 6.98
N GLY A 76 3.16 -12.65 6.64
CA GLY A 76 3.95 -12.97 5.47
C GLY A 76 4.96 -11.89 5.11
N THR A 77 5.77 -12.21 4.11
CA THR A 77 6.77 -11.30 3.56
C THR A 77 6.60 -11.19 2.05
N TYR A 78 6.90 -10.03 1.50
CA TYR A 78 6.94 -9.77 0.07
C TYR A 78 8.11 -8.84 -0.24
N THR A 79 8.79 -9.06 -1.36
CA THR A 79 9.88 -8.22 -1.84
C THR A 79 9.57 -7.68 -3.23
N TYR A 80 9.88 -6.41 -3.46
CA TYR A 80 9.81 -5.76 -4.75
C TYR A 80 11.16 -5.07 -5.03
N GLY A 81 11.94 -5.60 -5.96
CA GLY A 81 13.33 -5.20 -6.11
C GLY A 81 14.13 -5.46 -4.84
N ASP A 82 14.72 -4.41 -4.28
CA ASP A 82 15.43 -4.40 -2.99
C ASP A 82 14.56 -3.96 -1.80
N HIS A 83 13.30 -3.62 -2.05
CA HIS A 83 12.35 -3.25 -1.01
C HIS A 83 11.69 -4.49 -0.39
N SER A 84 11.59 -4.52 0.93
CA SER A 84 10.96 -5.61 1.67
C SER A 84 9.80 -5.13 2.51
N TYR A 85 8.76 -5.97 2.60
CA TYR A 85 7.53 -5.76 3.35
C TYR A 85 7.22 -7.02 4.14
N GLU A 86 6.92 -6.88 5.43
CA GLU A 86 6.58 -7.98 6.33
C GLU A 86 5.35 -7.63 7.16
N VAL A 87 4.38 -8.53 7.21
CA VAL A 87 3.23 -8.46 8.13
C VAL A 87 3.44 -9.47 9.23
N LYS A 88 3.50 -9.01 10.47
CA LYS A 88 3.72 -9.86 11.65
C LYS A 88 3.07 -9.28 12.91
N ASN A 89 2.30 -10.09 13.62
CA ASN A 89 1.72 -9.73 14.93
C ASN A 89 1.02 -8.36 14.94
N MET A 90 0.14 -8.08 14.00
CA MET A 90 -0.55 -6.78 13.87
C MET A 90 0.38 -5.60 13.57
N SER A 91 1.61 -5.84 13.16
CA SER A 91 2.56 -4.82 12.71
C SER A 91 2.99 -5.08 11.28
N VAL A 92 3.30 -4.00 10.58
CA VAL A 92 3.87 -4.06 9.24
C VAL A 92 5.21 -3.37 9.27
N VAL A 93 6.25 -4.12 8.90
CA VAL A 93 7.63 -3.63 8.81
C VAL A 93 8.01 -3.53 7.34
N PHE A 94 8.67 -2.45 6.94
CA PHE A 94 9.12 -2.26 5.57
C PHE A 94 10.38 -1.43 5.49
N THR A 95 11.20 -1.68 4.47
CA THR A 95 12.47 -0.97 4.26
C THR A 95 12.29 0.32 3.49
N ASN A 96 11.31 0.37 2.59
CA ASN A 96 11.03 1.54 1.76
C ASN A 96 9.53 1.74 1.56
N ILE A 97 9.14 2.99 1.34
CA ILE A 97 7.80 3.34 0.88
C ILE A 97 7.80 3.16 -0.65
N PRO A 98 6.75 2.54 -1.24
CA PRO A 98 6.64 2.39 -2.69
C PRO A 98 6.93 3.69 -3.44
N THR A 99 7.70 3.60 -4.52
CA THR A 99 8.15 4.77 -5.27
C THR A 99 7.19 5.17 -6.39
N ASP A 100 6.42 4.22 -6.89
CA ASP A 100 5.47 4.41 -7.99
C ASP A 100 4.19 3.58 -7.77
N TYR A 101 3.26 3.71 -8.74
CA TYR A 101 2.00 2.99 -8.70
C TYR A 101 2.18 1.48 -8.87
N GLU A 102 3.09 1.05 -9.72
CA GLU A 102 3.33 -0.35 -10.03
C GLU A 102 3.83 -1.12 -8.80
N GLU A 103 4.75 -0.55 -8.06
CA GLU A 103 5.21 -1.12 -6.78
C GLU A 103 4.09 -1.11 -5.73
N PHE A 104 3.37 0.01 -5.58
CA PHE A 104 2.25 0.11 -4.64
C PHE A 104 1.18 -0.94 -4.92
N GLU A 105 0.79 -1.10 -6.18
CA GLU A 105 -0.19 -2.11 -6.60
C GLU A 105 0.32 -3.53 -6.35
N ALA A 106 1.59 -3.81 -6.67
CA ALA A 106 2.19 -5.12 -6.43
C ALA A 106 2.23 -5.48 -4.95
N VAL A 107 2.64 -4.56 -4.08
CA VAL A 107 2.68 -4.74 -2.62
C VAL A 107 1.27 -4.94 -2.06
N TYR A 108 0.30 -4.16 -2.52
CA TYR A 108 -1.11 -4.29 -2.14
C TYR A 108 -1.66 -5.67 -2.51
N LYS A 109 -1.55 -6.06 -3.77
CA LYS A 109 -2.13 -7.30 -4.29
C LYS A 109 -1.46 -8.56 -3.74
N ASN A 110 -0.15 -8.52 -3.51
CA ASN A 110 0.60 -9.72 -3.13
C ASN A 110 0.73 -9.93 -1.62
N LEU A 111 0.63 -8.87 -0.81
CA LEU A 111 0.77 -8.99 0.63
C LEU A 111 -0.22 -8.11 1.41
N LEU A 112 -0.06 -6.78 1.34
CA LEU A 112 -0.66 -5.89 2.34
C LEU A 112 -2.18 -5.83 2.25
N GLY A 113 -2.76 -5.86 1.06
CA GLY A 113 -4.21 -5.87 0.87
C GLY A 113 -4.90 -7.16 1.33
N LYS A 114 -4.16 -8.22 1.62
CA LYS A 114 -4.69 -9.51 2.06
C LYS A 114 -4.92 -9.60 3.57
N SER A 115 -4.61 -8.55 4.30
CA SER A 115 -4.79 -8.51 5.74
C SER A 115 -5.22 -7.13 6.23
N VAL A 116 -6.00 -7.11 7.30
CA VAL A 116 -6.48 -5.87 7.92
C VAL A 116 -5.33 -4.95 8.36
N PRO A 117 -4.30 -5.44 9.09
CA PRO A 117 -3.15 -4.61 9.47
C PRO A 117 -2.31 -4.18 8.25
N GLY A 118 -2.16 -5.05 7.24
CA GLY A 118 -1.46 -4.71 6.01
C GLY A 118 -2.13 -3.57 5.26
N THR A 119 -3.45 -3.66 5.05
CA THR A 119 -4.23 -2.60 4.39
C THR A 119 -4.16 -1.28 5.15
N ALA A 120 -4.23 -1.31 6.48
CA ALA A 120 -4.07 -0.10 7.30
C ALA A 120 -2.67 0.52 7.17
N ALA A 121 -1.63 -0.31 7.07
CA ALA A 121 -0.25 0.18 6.92
C ALA A 121 0.01 0.86 5.57
N MET A 122 -0.82 0.62 4.56
CA MET A 122 -0.73 1.34 3.29
C MET A 122 -1.20 2.80 3.37
N ILE A 123 -1.89 3.20 4.44
CA ILE A 123 -2.34 4.59 4.63
C ILE A 123 -1.15 5.57 4.66
N PRO A 124 -0.14 5.45 5.54
CA PRO A 124 1.03 6.34 5.48
C PRO A 124 1.81 6.21 4.17
N MET A 125 1.85 5.04 3.54
CA MET A 125 2.53 4.87 2.25
C MET A 125 1.86 5.69 1.15
N VAL A 126 0.53 5.58 1.00
CA VAL A 126 -0.20 6.33 -0.02
C VAL A 126 -0.19 7.84 0.23
N MET A 127 -0.17 8.26 1.50
CA MET A 127 -0.01 9.67 1.86
C MET A 127 1.35 10.22 1.44
N GLU A 128 2.42 9.46 1.63
CA GLU A 128 3.77 9.85 1.24
C GLU A 128 3.92 9.90 -0.29
N ILE A 129 3.36 8.90 -1.01
CA ILE A 129 3.34 8.92 -2.48
C ILE A 129 2.58 10.16 -2.96
N TYR A 130 1.42 10.45 -2.38
CA TYR A 130 0.64 11.64 -2.73
C TYR A 130 1.39 12.94 -2.46
N ALA A 131 2.18 13.02 -1.39
CA ALA A 131 2.99 14.19 -1.08
C ALA A 131 4.14 14.41 -2.08
N ARG A 132 4.68 13.33 -2.66
CA ARG A 132 5.74 13.38 -3.68
C ARG A 132 5.19 13.65 -5.08
N ASP A 133 4.14 12.91 -5.45
CA ASP A 133 3.45 13.02 -6.74
C ASP A 133 1.93 12.83 -6.53
N ALA A 134 1.19 13.92 -6.65
CA ALA A 134 -0.24 13.93 -6.39
C ALA A 134 -1.03 13.09 -7.42
N GLU A 135 -0.58 12.98 -8.66
CA GLU A 135 -1.30 12.20 -9.69
C GLU A 135 -1.08 10.70 -9.48
N VAL A 136 0.14 10.27 -9.18
CA VAL A 136 0.41 8.89 -8.78
C VAL A 136 -0.32 8.56 -7.47
N GLY A 137 -0.26 9.46 -6.49
CA GLY A 137 -0.92 9.30 -5.21
C GLY A 137 -2.44 9.15 -5.31
N LYS A 138 -3.11 9.89 -6.21
CA LYS A 138 -4.55 9.73 -6.46
C LYS A 138 -4.88 8.32 -6.96
N ARG A 139 -4.12 7.79 -7.91
CA ARG A 139 -4.30 6.42 -8.42
C ARG A 139 -4.11 5.38 -7.31
N CYS A 140 -3.11 5.57 -6.45
CA CYS A 140 -2.88 4.70 -5.29
C CYS A 140 -4.04 4.78 -4.28
N ILE A 141 -4.59 5.98 -4.02
CA ILE A 141 -5.76 6.18 -3.16
C ILE A 141 -6.99 5.47 -3.76
N GLU A 142 -7.22 5.61 -5.06
CA GLU A 142 -8.31 4.94 -5.77
C GLU A 142 -8.24 3.42 -5.62
N LEU A 143 -7.04 2.85 -5.75
CA LEU A 143 -6.81 1.42 -5.55
C LEU A 143 -7.07 1.00 -4.10
N LEU A 144 -6.56 1.76 -3.12
CA LEU A 144 -6.63 1.41 -1.70
C LEU A 144 -8.02 1.60 -1.10
N CYS A 145 -8.72 2.68 -1.49
CA CYS A 145 -10.00 3.07 -0.90
C CYS A 145 -11.21 2.66 -1.76
N GLY A 146 -10.99 2.28 -3.02
CA GLY A 146 -12.07 2.00 -3.96
C GLY A 146 -13.07 3.16 -4.04
N LYS A 147 -14.36 2.83 -4.07
CA LYS A 147 -15.47 3.82 -4.16
C LYS A 147 -15.79 4.55 -2.84
N HIS A 148 -15.25 4.09 -1.70
CA HIS A 148 -15.74 4.54 -0.39
C HIS A 148 -15.14 5.85 0.10
N ASN A 149 -13.80 5.92 0.21
CA ASN A 149 -13.12 7.03 0.89
C ASN A 149 -12.24 7.91 -0.02
N THR A 150 -12.13 7.58 -1.30
CA THR A 150 -11.20 8.21 -2.25
C THR A 150 -11.31 9.73 -2.25
N SER A 151 -12.50 10.28 -2.50
CA SER A 151 -12.70 11.74 -2.59
C SER A 151 -12.42 12.47 -1.27
N THR A 152 -12.77 11.85 -0.15
CA THR A 152 -12.55 12.43 1.18
C THR A 152 -11.07 12.47 1.52
N MET A 153 -10.35 11.38 1.27
CA MET A 153 -8.91 11.30 1.50
C MET A 153 -8.14 12.30 0.62
N ILE A 154 -8.41 12.33 -0.69
CA ILE A 154 -7.77 13.27 -1.62
C ILE A 154 -7.97 14.71 -1.16
N ARG A 155 -9.19 15.12 -0.84
CA ARG A 155 -9.50 16.48 -0.39
C ARG A 155 -8.75 16.83 0.91
N SER A 156 -8.70 15.90 1.84
CA SER A 156 -8.00 16.08 3.11
C SER A 156 -6.49 16.24 2.91
N LEU A 157 -5.88 15.41 2.06
CA LEU A 157 -4.45 15.48 1.76
C LEU A 157 -4.10 16.75 0.96
N GLN A 158 -4.93 17.16 0.00
CA GLN A 158 -4.77 18.46 -0.68
C GLN A 158 -4.69 19.63 0.31
N SER A 159 -5.58 19.62 1.31
CA SER A 159 -5.57 20.65 2.36
C SER A 159 -4.31 20.61 3.22
N LYS A 160 -3.79 19.41 3.54
CA LYS A 160 -2.63 19.23 4.43
C LYS A 160 -1.29 19.45 3.75
N PHE A 161 -1.17 19.08 2.48
CA PHE A 161 0.11 19.15 1.79
C PHE A 161 0.29 20.40 0.93
N ARG A 162 -0.76 21.14 0.64
CA ARG A 162 -0.82 22.38 -0.19
C ARG A 162 0.44 22.61 -1.03
N MET A 163 0.59 21.83 -2.09
CA MET A 163 1.77 21.83 -2.96
C MET A 163 2.04 23.20 -3.62
N THR A 164 1.05 24.09 -3.61
CA THR A 164 1.08 25.39 -4.29
C THR A 164 1.02 26.59 -3.36
N SER A 165 1.02 26.41 -2.04
CA SER A 165 0.88 27.53 -1.11
C SER A 165 2.19 28.29 -0.98
N ALA A 166 2.16 29.58 -1.28
CA ALA A 166 3.23 30.53 -0.99
C ALA A 166 3.46 30.73 0.52
N ASN A 167 2.52 30.33 1.37
CA ASN A 167 2.59 30.46 2.83
C ASN A 167 3.15 29.18 3.46
N SER A 168 4.47 29.08 3.49
CA SER A 168 5.19 28.00 4.20
C SER A 168 4.92 27.99 5.72
N ASP A 169 4.36 29.07 6.28
CA ASP A 169 4.17 29.26 7.73
C ASP A 169 2.78 28.85 8.23
N ASP A 170 1.90 28.38 7.34
CA ASP A 170 0.58 27.87 7.72
C ASP A 170 0.73 26.61 8.58
N PRO A 171 0.32 26.64 9.87
CA PRO A 171 0.45 25.49 10.79
C PRO A 171 -0.43 24.29 10.38
N TYR A 172 -1.34 24.47 9.43
CA TYR A 172 -2.15 23.40 8.88
C TYR A 172 -1.41 22.59 7.79
N ILE A 173 -0.31 23.11 7.24
CA ILE A 173 0.53 22.37 6.30
C ILE A 173 1.41 21.41 7.11
N GLN A 174 1.20 20.13 6.94
CA GLN A 174 1.89 19.08 7.70
C GLN A 174 2.39 17.98 6.77
N ARG A 175 3.46 18.27 6.02
CA ARG A 175 4.09 17.31 5.09
C ARG A 175 4.68 16.09 5.79
N TYR A 176 4.94 16.20 7.10
CA TYR A 176 5.39 15.11 7.95
C TYR A 176 4.25 14.19 8.45
N LEU A 177 3.01 14.46 8.04
CA LEU A 177 1.84 13.69 8.44
C LEU A 177 1.96 12.18 8.16
N PRO A 178 2.47 11.72 7.00
CA PRO A 178 2.71 10.30 6.75
C PRO A 178 3.66 9.68 7.78
N ALA A 179 4.76 10.36 8.07
CA ALA A 179 5.74 9.90 9.04
C ALA A 179 5.16 9.82 10.46
N ALA A 180 4.21 10.70 10.82
CA ALA A 180 3.56 10.68 12.13
C ALA A 180 2.81 9.37 12.42
N LEU A 181 2.48 8.57 11.41
CA LEU A 181 1.84 7.25 11.56
C LEU A 181 2.84 6.10 11.71
N LEU A 182 4.14 6.39 11.63
CA LEU A 182 5.21 5.41 11.77
C LEU A 182 5.73 5.37 13.22
N LYS A 183 6.15 4.17 13.63
CA LYS A 183 6.74 3.95 14.95
C LYS A 183 7.96 4.85 15.17
N GLY A 184 8.08 5.40 16.37
CA GLY A 184 9.20 6.26 16.79
C GLY A 184 9.04 7.73 16.37
N ALA A 185 8.26 8.04 15.35
CA ALA A 185 8.04 9.41 14.88
C ALA A 185 7.16 10.23 15.83
N ASN A 186 7.63 11.40 16.24
CA ASN A 186 6.88 12.29 17.12
C ASN A 186 7.35 13.75 16.95
N ALA A 187 6.61 14.68 17.52
CA ALA A 187 6.88 16.11 17.41
C ALA A 187 8.22 16.56 18.02
N LYS A 188 8.80 15.78 18.94
CA LYS A 188 10.08 16.14 19.60
C LYS A 188 11.29 15.76 18.74
N ASN A 189 11.17 14.73 17.89
CA ASN A 189 12.24 14.28 16.98
C ASN A 189 12.03 14.70 15.52
N GLY A 190 11.15 15.69 15.27
CA GLY A 190 10.86 16.17 13.93
C GLY A 190 10.16 15.13 13.04
N TYR A 191 9.43 14.21 13.65
CA TYR A 191 8.78 13.07 12.97
C TYR A 191 9.76 12.15 12.20
N THR A 192 10.95 11.97 12.75
CA THR A 192 11.90 10.96 12.25
C THR A 192 11.50 9.59 12.79
N PRO A 193 11.05 8.65 11.94
CA PRO A 193 10.64 7.32 12.39
C PRO A 193 11.84 6.41 12.69
N ASP A 194 11.57 5.33 13.42
CA ASP A 194 12.52 4.21 13.56
C ASP A 194 12.73 3.53 12.19
N TYR A 195 13.92 2.96 11.98
CA TYR A 195 14.22 2.15 10.80
C TYR A 195 14.56 0.70 11.22
N PRO A 196 14.07 -0.33 10.51
CA PRO A 196 13.14 -0.27 9.39
C PRO A 196 11.80 0.33 9.79
N TYR A 197 11.12 0.95 8.81
CA TYR A 197 9.83 1.60 9.05
C TYR A 197 8.80 0.59 9.56
N THR A 198 8.02 1.00 10.53
CA THR A 198 7.04 0.12 11.15
C THR A 198 5.71 0.86 11.35
N VAL A 199 4.63 0.28 10.88
CA VAL A 199 3.27 0.66 11.27
C VAL A 199 2.81 -0.35 12.32
N VAL A 200 2.52 0.13 13.52
CA VAL A 200 1.98 -0.69 14.60
C VAL A 200 0.47 -0.53 14.62
N THR A 201 -0.26 -1.63 14.53
CA THR A 201 -1.70 -1.62 14.64
C THR A 201 -2.18 -2.34 15.91
N LYS A 202 -3.40 -2.03 16.31
CA LYS A 202 -4.07 -2.67 17.45
C LYS A 202 -5.52 -2.97 17.04
N ALA A 203 -5.98 -4.17 17.32
CA ALA A 203 -7.37 -4.54 17.10
C ALA A 203 -8.30 -3.65 17.93
N SER A 204 -9.44 -3.28 17.34
CA SER A 204 -10.53 -2.67 18.10
C SER A 204 -11.15 -3.69 19.05
N VAL A 205 -11.77 -3.21 20.11
CA VAL A 205 -12.64 -4.02 20.98
C VAL A 205 -13.92 -4.45 20.28
N ASN A 206 -14.32 -3.73 19.23
CA ASN A 206 -15.47 -4.08 18.42
C ASN A 206 -15.10 -5.28 17.54
N LYS A 207 -15.99 -6.26 17.51
CA LYS A 207 -15.86 -7.41 16.60
C LYS A 207 -16.11 -6.95 15.16
N PRO A 208 -15.50 -7.64 14.17
CA PRO A 208 -15.89 -7.48 12.78
C PRO A 208 -17.41 -7.63 12.62
N GLN A 209 -18.03 -6.82 11.78
CA GLN A 209 -19.48 -6.79 11.57
C GLN A 209 -19.77 -7.17 10.12
N GLU A 210 -20.62 -8.18 9.96
CA GLU A 210 -21.22 -8.47 8.65
C GLU A 210 -22.22 -7.35 8.32
N VAL A 211 -22.06 -6.78 7.15
CA VAL A 211 -22.95 -5.76 6.58
C VAL A 211 -23.48 -6.27 5.24
N THR A 212 -24.38 -5.54 4.61
CA THR A 212 -25.12 -6.00 3.41
C THR A 212 -24.19 -6.47 2.28
N ASP A 213 -23.02 -5.82 2.12
CA ASP A 213 -22.14 -6.02 0.96
C ASP A 213 -20.76 -6.57 1.36
N GLY A 214 -20.57 -7.03 2.61
CA GLY A 214 -19.27 -7.54 3.04
C GLY A 214 -19.03 -7.50 4.56
N LEU A 215 -17.76 -7.38 4.93
CA LEU A 215 -17.29 -7.42 6.31
C LEU A 215 -16.57 -6.12 6.70
N ASP A 216 -17.12 -5.41 7.67
CA ASP A 216 -16.47 -4.25 8.30
C ASP A 216 -15.58 -4.65 9.45
N THR A 217 -14.38 -4.10 9.50
CA THR A 217 -13.41 -4.33 10.58
C THR A 217 -12.77 -3.03 11.03
N PHE A 218 -12.74 -2.81 12.33
CA PHE A 218 -12.13 -1.64 12.94
C PHE A 218 -10.80 -2.01 13.60
N LEU A 219 -9.79 -1.17 13.39
CA LEU A 219 -8.52 -1.24 14.09
C LEU A 219 -7.98 0.17 14.35
N TYR A 220 -6.88 0.23 15.09
CA TYR A 220 -6.17 1.48 15.37
C TYR A 220 -4.74 1.40 14.84
N ILE A 221 -4.28 2.43 14.13
CA ILE A 221 -2.86 2.69 13.95
C ILE A 221 -2.37 3.38 15.22
N MET A 222 -1.31 2.86 15.82
CA MET A 222 -0.70 3.43 17.01
C MET A 222 0.31 4.50 16.62
N SER A 223 0.22 5.68 17.22
CA SER A 223 1.05 6.83 16.84
C SER A 223 1.25 7.79 18.01
N ASP A 224 2.42 8.37 18.11
CA ASP A 224 2.76 9.43 19.08
C ASP A 224 2.58 10.85 18.49
N GLY A 225 2.10 10.94 17.26
CA GLY A 225 1.87 12.21 16.56
C GLY A 225 0.69 13.04 17.07
N TRP A 226 -0.19 12.45 17.88
CA TRP A 226 -1.38 13.10 18.47
C TRP A 226 -1.43 12.94 19.99
N ASP A 227 -2.36 13.62 20.62
CA ASP A 227 -2.57 13.47 22.08
C ASP A 227 -3.15 12.12 22.43
N THR A 228 -4.04 11.62 21.58
CA THR A 228 -4.51 10.23 21.64
C THR A 228 -3.64 9.38 20.73
N THR A 229 -3.09 8.28 21.24
CA THR A 229 -2.15 7.42 20.48
C THR A 229 -2.84 6.52 19.47
N GLN A 230 -4.16 6.48 19.42
CA GLN A 230 -4.95 5.58 18.60
C GLN A 230 -5.58 6.33 17.43
N ARG A 231 -5.26 5.92 16.19
CA ARG A 231 -5.87 6.44 14.96
C ARG A 231 -6.80 5.38 14.41
N GLN A 232 -8.10 5.59 14.55
CA GLN A 232 -9.10 4.64 14.08
C GLN A 232 -9.08 4.54 12.56
N VAL A 233 -9.12 3.31 12.09
CA VAL A 233 -9.22 2.92 10.69
C VAL A 233 -10.34 1.89 10.56
N GLU A 234 -11.17 2.06 9.57
CA GLU A 234 -12.21 1.15 9.16
C GLU A 234 -11.80 0.49 7.84
N ILE A 235 -11.72 -0.82 7.87
CA ILE A 235 -11.28 -1.66 6.76
C ILE A 235 -12.46 -2.53 6.33
N PHE A 236 -12.68 -2.59 5.05
CA PHE A 236 -13.80 -3.31 4.43
C PHE A 236 -13.30 -4.43 3.53
N LEU A 237 -13.96 -5.58 3.61
CA LEU A 237 -13.81 -6.68 2.66
C LEU A 237 -15.17 -6.86 1.95
N GLU A 238 -15.22 -6.51 0.67
CA GLU A 238 -16.41 -6.70 -0.17
C GLU A 238 -16.67 -8.19 -0.38
N ASP A 239 -17.94 -8.58 -0.43
CA ASP A 239 -18.32 -9.98 -0.67
C ASP A 239 -17.71 -10.51 -1.97
N GLY A 240 -17.05 -11.66 -1.86
CA GLY A 240 -16.34 -12.27 -2.98
C GLY A 240 -14.98 -11.65 -3.31
N ALA A 241 -14.58 -10.55 -2.65
CA ALA A 241 -13.27 -9.96 -2.82
C ALA A 241 -12.20 -10.72 -2.01
N SER A 242 -10.96 -10.69 -2.49
CA SER A 242 -9.79 -11.26 -1.81
C SER A 242 -8.90 -10.22 -1.15
N LEU A 243 -9.19 -8.94 -1.35
CA LEU A 243 -8.41 -7.81 -0.86
C LEU A 243 -9.27 -6.85 -0.06
N TYR A 244 -8.74 -6.43 1.08
CA TYR A 244 -9.34 -5.43 1.94
C TYR A 244 -9.11 -4.03 1.38
N THR A 245 -10.08 -3.14 1.56
CA THR A 245 -9.99 -1.72 1.21
C THR A 245 -10.10 -0.84 2.46
N VAL A 246 -9.59 0.38 2.41
CA VAL A 246 -9.80 1.39 3.45
C VAL A 246 -11.15 2.03 3.24
N TYR A 247 -12.11 1.68 4.11
CA TYR A 247 -13.45 2.27 4.07
C TYR A 247 -13.45 3.70 4.62
N ASN A 248 -12.76 3.91 5.76
CA ASN A 248 -12.72 5.20 6.42
C ASN A 248 -11.50 5.34 7.36
N CYS A 249 -10.84 6.49 7.37
CA CYS A 249 -9.70 6.75 8.26
C CYS A 249 -9.51 8.24 8.59
N PRO A 250 -10.58 8.99 8.93
CA PRO A 250 -10.48 10.45 9.09
C PRO A 250 -9.50 10.87 10.17
N SER A 251 -9.33 10.05 11.21
CA SER A 251 -8.38 10.34 12.28
C SER A 251 -6.91 10.32 11.85
N CYS A 252 -6.58 9.67 10.73
CA CYS A 252 -5.21 9.57 10.22
C CYS A 252 -4.74 10.83 9.50
N TYR A 253 -5.64 11.66 8.99
CA TYR A 253 -5.30 12.91 8.30
C TYR A 253 -5.82 14.17 9.00
N THR A 254 -6.17 14.07 10.29
CA THR A 254 -6.33 15.24 11.15
C THR A 254 -4.98 15.87 11.45
N GLN A 255 -4.99 17.11 11.92
CA GLN A 255 -3.76 17.80 12.32
C GLN A 255 -3.05 17.06 13.46
N CYS A 256 -1.80 16.64 13.24
CA CYS A 256 -0.94 16.11 14.27
C CYS A 256 -0.21 17.23 15.03
N LYS A 257 0.51 16.90 16.10
CA LYS A 257 1.25 17.87 16.89
C LYS A 257 2.30 18.59 16.05
N ASN A 258 2.41 19.90 16.21
CA ASN A 258 3.47 20.65 15.53
C ASN A 258 4.84 20.25 16.04
N ILE A 259 5.82 20.26 15.15
CA ILE A 259 7.22 19.99 15.46
C ILE A 259 7.71 20.98 16.52
N LYS A 260 8.51 20.50 17.50
CA LYS A 260 8.97 21.26 18.66
C LYS A 260 10.50 21.25 18.77
N GLY A 261 11.03 22.19 19.57
CA GLY A 261 12.45 22.26 19.89
C GLY A 261 13.33 22.62 18.69
N GLN A 262 14.47 21.96 18.58
CA GLN A 262 15.43 22.19 17.50
C GLN A 262 14.91 21.89 16.09
N PHE A 263 13.79 21.18 15.99
CA PHE A 263 13.15 20.83 14.73
C PHE A 263 11.98 21.76 14.38
N ALA A 264 11.72 22.81 15.15
CA ALA A 264 10.54 23.67 15.00
C ALA A 264 10.45 24.37 13.63
N GLY A 265 11.55 24.47 12.89
CA GLY A 265 11.57 25.03 11.53
C GLY A 265 11.33 24.02 10.40
N LEU A 266 11.23 22.73 10.70
CA LEU A 266 10.95 21.69 9.71
C LEU A 266 9.45 21.60 9.45
N LYS A 267 9.07 21.58 8.16
CA LYS A 267 7.67 21.47 7.72
C LYS A 267 7.52 20.48 6.57
#